data_6991e2bda71093dff2cf50a1168c83c1
#
_entry.id   6991e2bda71093dff2cf50a1168c83c1
#
_cell.length_a   1.000
_cell.length_b   1.000
_cell.length_c   1.000
_cell.angle_alpha   90.00
_cell.angle_beta   90.00
_cell.angle_gamma   90.00
#
_symmetry.space_group_name_H-M   'P 1'
#
loop_
_entity.id
_entity.type
_entity.pdbx_description
1 polymer ?
#
loop_
_entity_poly.entity_id
_entity_poly.type
_entity_poly.pdbx_seq_one_letter_code
_entity_poly.pdbx_strand_id
1 'polypeptide(L)'
;TVIFQTAVAVVCEATGFEQVDLAPVEVRFRALSDDEIERYLRAEEPYDCAGSAKSEGLGIALLDAILSDDPTALIGLPLIRTCRMLRAAGMVLP
;
A
#
# COMPACT_ATOMS: atom_id res chain seq x y z
N THR A 1 -8.30 2.07 13.28
CA THR A 1 -8.27 2.35 11.85
C THR A 1 -7.06 3.20 11.50
N VAL A 2 -6.32 2.78 10.49
CA VAL A 2 -5.15 3.50 9.99
C VAL A 2 -5.31 3.72 8.50
N ILE A 3 -4.99 4.93 8.04
CA ILE A 3 -5.01 5.26 6.61
C ILE A 3 -3.56 5.44 6.15
N PHE A 4 -3.15 4.61 5.20
CA PHE A 4 -1.85 4.73 4.55
C PHE A 4 -2.03 5.52 3.25
N GLN A 5 -1.19 6.54 3.06
CA GLN A 5 -1.18 7.34 1.83
C GLN A 5 0.06 6.98 1.03
N THR A 6 -0.14 6.48 -0.17
CA THR A 6 0.96 6.14 -1.07
C THR A 6 0.88 7.00 -2.32
N ALA A 7 1.96 7.72 -2.61
CA ALA A 7 2.07 8.55 -3.80
C ALA A 7 2.80 7.81 -4.91
N VAL A 8 2.40 8.06 -6.15
CA VAL A 8 3.09 7.58 -7.34
C VAL A 8 3.20 8.71 -8.35
N ALA A 9 4.35 8.79 -9.02
CA ALA A 9 4.60 9.76 -10.09
C ALA A 9 5.11 9.04 -11.32
N VAL A 10 4.64 9.47 -12.49
CA VAL A 10 5.14 9.02 -13.79
C VAL A 10 5.64 10.23 -14.57
N VAL A 11 6.88 10.16 -15.04
CA VAL A 11 7.54 11.24 -15.77
C VAL A 11 8.11 10.68 -17.07
N CYS A 12 7.91 11.40 -18.16
CA CYS A 12 8.54 11.11 -19.44
C CYS A 12 9.19 12.39 -19.98
N GLU A 13 10.52 12.49 -19.90
CA GLU A 13 11.26 13.67 -20.31
C GLU A 13 11.10 13.97 -21.81
N ALA A 14 11.05 12.93 -22.64
CA ALA A 14 10.97 13.07 -24.09
C ALA A 14 9.70 13.81 -24.56
N THR A 15 8.59 13.67 -23.81
CA THR A 15 7.30 14.29 -24.15
C THR A 15 6.90 15.41 -23.19
N GLY A 16 7.65 15.62 -22.11
CA GLY A 16 7.29 16.52 -21.02
C GLY A 16 6.12 16.03 -20.17
N PHE A 17 5.75 14.77 -20.27
CA PHE A 17 4.65 14.20 -19.48
C PHE A 17 5.05 14.10 -18.01
N GLU A 18 4.17 14.56 -17.14
CA GLU A 18 4.34 14.43 -15.69
C GLU A 18 2.96 14.31 -15.05
N GLN A 19 2.79 13.27 -14.23
CA GLN A 19 1.56 13.06 -13.49
C GLN A 19 1.87 12.45 -12.13
N VAL A 20 1.15 12.91 -11.11
CA VAL A 20 1.26 12.42 -9.74
C VAL A 20 -0.12 12.04 -9.25
N ASP A 21 -0.23 10.96 -8.50
CA ASP A 21 -1.49 10.54 -7.89
C ASP A 21 -1.25 9.97 -6.49
N LEU A 22 -2.30 9.91 -5.69
CA LEU A 22 -2.31 9.37 -4.34
C LEU A 22 -3.24 8.15 -4.29
N ALA A 23 -2.80 7.11 -3.60
CA ALA A 23 -3.59 5.93 -3.35
C ALA A 23 -3.79 5.76 -1.83
N PRO A 24 -4.93 6.14 -1.28
CA PRO A 24 -5.23 5.88 0.13
C PRO A 24 -5.65 4.43 0.32
N VAL A 25 -5.18 3.82 1.42
CA VAL A 25 -5.60 2.49 1.85
C VAL A 25 -6.05 2.59 3.30
N GLU A 26 -7.30 2.26 3.57
CA GLU A 26 -7.81 2.19 4.93
C GLU A 26 -7.62 0.78 5.46
N VAL A 27 -6.91 0.66 6.57
CA VAL A 27 -6.67 -0.62 7.24
C VAL A 27 -7.39 -0.59 8.58
N ARG A 28 -8.28 -1.55 8.79
CA ARG A 28 -9.02 -1.72 10.04
C ARG A 28 -8.46 -2.88 10.80
N PHE A 29 -7.89 -2.60 11.96
CA PHE A 29 -7.38 -3.62 12.86
C PHE A 29 -8.53 -4.18 13.70
N ARG A 30 -8.49 -5.48 13.97
CA ARG A 30 -9.37 -6.06 14.98
C ARG A 30 -8.93 -5.61 16.38
N ALA A 31 -9.78 -5.85 17.38
CA ALA A 31 -9.39 -5.60 18.77
C ALA A 31 -8.27 -6.56 19.15
N LEU A 32 -7.12 -6.01 19.53
CA LEU A 32 -5.92 -6.78 19.87
C LEU A 32 -5.58 -6.63 21.35
N SER A 33 -5.20 -7.75 21.98
CA SER A 33 -4.57 -7.72 23.29
C SER A 33 -3.09 -7.40 23.18
N ASP A 34 -2.49 -6.96 24.29
CA ASP A 34 -1.05 -6.71 24.34
C ASP A 34 -0.24 -7.98 24.02
N ASP A 35 -0.71 -9.15 24.48
CA ASP A 35 -0.08 -10.43 24.21
C ASP A 35 -0.10 -10.78 22.72
N GLU A 36 -1.21 -10.49 22.03
CA GLU A 36 -1.33 -10.74 20.59
C GLU A 36 -0.38 -9.84 19.81
N ILE A 37 -0.28 -8.57 20.18
CA ILE A 37 0.64 -7.62 19.56
C ILE A 37 2.08 -8.08 19.75
N GLU A 38 2.44 -8.49 20.96
CA GLU A 38 3.80 -8.94 21.24
C GLU A 38 4.16 -10.21 20.49
N ARG A 39 3.23 -11.18 20.40
CA ARG A 39 3.46 -12.41 19.62
C ARG A 39 3.70 -12.11 18.15
N TYR A 40 2.95 -11.16 17.58
CA TYR A 40 3.14 -10.75 16.20
C TYR A 40 4.51 -10.10 15.99
N LEU A 41 4.89 -9.15 16.85
CA LEU A 41 6.15 -8.43 16.73
C LEU A 41 7.36 -9.38 16.85
N ARG A 42 7.28 -10.38 17.70
CA ARG A 42 8.35 -11.38 17.85
C ARG A 42 8.44 -12.33 16.67
N ALA A 43 7.32 -12.69 16.07
CA ALA A 43 7.29 -13.65 14.97
C ALA A 43 7.70 -13.04 13.63
N GLU A 44 7.26 -11.80 13.35
CA GLU A 44 7.44 -11.16 12.05
C GLU A 44 8.58 -10.13 12.04
N GLU A 45 8.85 -9.49 13.18
CA GLU A 45 9.83 -8.40 13.30
C GLU A 45 9.64 -7.29 12.25
N PRO A 46 8.41 -6.71 12.11
CA PRO A 46 8.09 -5.77 11.03
C PRO A 46 8.47 -4.33 11.37
N TYR A 47 9.60 -4.11 12.00
CA TYR A 47 9.98 -2.81 12.56
C TYR A 47 10.28 -1.75 11.50
N ASP A 48 10.62 -2.17 10.29
CA ASP A 48 10.88 -1.32 9.14
C ASP A 48 9.64 -1.08 8.25
N CYS A 49 8.50 -1.65 8.63
CA CYS A 49 7.25 -1.45 7.92
C CYS A 49 6.45 -0.29 8.53
N ALA A 50 5.74 0.46 7.69
CA ALA A 50 4.83 1.50 8.16
C ALA A 50 3.76 0.92 9.08
N GLY A 51 3.58 1.53 10.27
CA GLY A 51 2.66 1.03 11.28
C GLY A 51 3.06 -0.28 11.94
N SER A 52 4.28 -0.76 11.68
CA SER A 52 4.80 -2.03 12.19
C SER A 52 3.87 -3.21 11.87
N ALA A 53 3.23 -3.18 10.70
CA ALA A 53 2.35 -4.25 10.26
C ALA A 53 2.71 -4.64 8.82
N LYS A 54 2.85 -5.94 8.58
CA LYS A 54 3.23 -6.49 7.30
C LYS A 54 2.08 -7.35 6.76
N SER A 55 1.26 -6.76 5.88
CA SER A 55 0.03 -7.38 5.39
C SER A 55 0.26 -8.59 4.49
N GLU A 56 1.40 -8.67 3.80
CA GLU A 56 1.77 -9.82 2.97
C GLU A 56 2.33 -11.00 3.78
N GLY A 57 2.50 -10.82 5.10
CA GLY A 57 2.93 -11.85 6.03
C GLY A 57 1.90 -12.09 7.13
N LEU A 58 2.36 -12.31 8.35
CA LEU A 58 1.48 -12.55 9.52
C LEU A 58 0.63 -11.35 9.89
N GLY A 59 0.99 -10.15 9.43
CA GLY A 59 0.22 -8.93 9.69
C GLY A 59 -1.23 -9.02 9.26
N ILE A 60 -1.55 -9.83 8.26
CA ILE A 60 -2.94 -10.02 7.83
C ILE A 60 -3.85 -10.55 8.95
N ALA A 61 -3.28 -11.31 9.89
CA ALA A 61 -4.03 -11.87 11.01
C ALA A 61 -4.49 -10.81 12.04
N LEU A 62 -3.91 -9.61 11.97
CA LEU A 62 -4.25 -8.49 12.86
C LEU A 62 -5.45 -7.69 12.36
N LEU A 63 -5.91 -7.94 11.15
CA LEU A 63 -6.82 -7.05 10.43
C LEU A 63 -8.24 -7.58 10.40
N ASP A 64 -9.20 -6.66 10.45
CA ASP A 64 -10.61 -6.93 10.13
C ASP A 64 -10.89 -6.63 8.66
N ALA A 65 -10.27 -5.59 8.10
CA ALA A 65 -10.54 -5.19 6.72
C ALA A 65 -9.41 -4.34 6.12
N ILE A 66 -9.27 -4.43 4.81
CA ILE A 66 -8.47 -3.52 3.98
C ILE A 66 -9.39 -2.95 2.92
N LEU A 67 -9.53 -1.62 2.86
CA LEU A 67 -10.38 -0.93 1.89
C LEU A 67 -9.50 -0.09 0.98
N SER A 68 -9.51 -0.42 -0.30
CA SER A 68 -8.70 0.26 -1.31
C SER A 68 -9.22 -0.02 -2.71
N ASP A 69 -9.12 0.98 -3.58
CA ASP A 69 -9.32 0.81 -5.02
C ASP A 69 -8.02 0.51 -5.77
N ASP A 70 -6.91 0.39 -5.05
CA ASP A 70 -5.59 0.06 -5.59
C ASP A 70 -4.82 -0.77 -4.56
N PRO A 71 -5.15 -2.07 -4.42
CA PRO A 71 -4.70 -2.89 -3.28
C PRO A 71 -3.18 -3.06 -3.18
N THR A 72 -2.44 -2.94 -4.27
CA THR A 72 -0.97 -3.03 -4.23
C THR A 72 -0.31 -1.81 -3.60
N ALA A 73 -1.06 -0.71 -3.39
CA ALA A 73 -0.55 0.49 -2.73
C ALA A 73 -0.06 0.21 -1.31
N LEU A 74 -0.70 -0.71 -0.59
CA LEU A 74 -0.31 -1.06 0.78
C LEU A 74 1.07 -1.74 0.81
N ILE A 75 1.41 -2.48 -0.24
CA ILE A 75 2.70 -3.18 -0.35
C ILE A 75 3.80 -2.20 -0.78
N GLY A 76 3.47 -1.20 -1.58
CA GLY A 76 4.45 -0.17 -1.96
C GLY A 76 4.06 0.66 -3.17
N LEU A 77 3.82 0.04 -4.32
CA LEU A 77 3.50 0.75 -5.56
C LEU A 77 2.05 0.56 -5.96
N PRO A 78 1.24 1.65 -6.09
CA PRO A 78 -0.14 1.54 -6.55
C PRO A 78 -0.18 1.19 -8.04
N LEU A 79 -0.29 -0.10 -8.37
CA LEU A 79 -0.15 -0.58 -9.75
C LEU A 79 -1.33 -0.23 -10.64
N ILE A 80 -2.53 -0.13 -10.13
CA ILE A 80 -3.69 0.29 -10.93
C ILE A 80 -3.48 1.73 -11.39
N ARG A 81 -3.10 2.63 -10.48
CA ARG A 81 -2.77 4.03 -10.82
C ARG A 81 -1.58 4.11 -11.74
N THR A 82 -0.54 3.32 -11.49
CA THR A 82 0.67 3.28 -12.32
C THR A 82 0.32 2.91 -13.75
N CYS A 83 -0.45 1.85 -13.96
CA CYS A 83 -0.87 1.43 -15.30
C CYS A 83 -1.70 2.51 -16.00
N ARG A 84 -2.63 3.15 -15.26
CA ARG A 84 -3.44 4.25 -15.80
C ARG A 84 -2.59 5.42 -16.26
N MET A 85 -1.59 5.78 -15.46
CA MET A 85 -0.68 6.89 -15.76
C MET A 85 0.25 6.57 -16.93
N LEU A 86 0.73 5.32 -17.01
CA LEU A 86 1.56 4.87 -18.14
C LEU A 86 0.77 4.90 -19.46
N ARG A 87 -0.50 4.50 -19.44
CA ARG A 87 -1.37 4.62 -20.62
C ARG A 87 -1.55 6.08 -21.02
N ALA A 88 -1.75 6.97 -20.04
CA ALA A 88 -1.87 8.40 -20.28
C ALA A 88 -0.58 9.00 -20.87
N ALA A 89 0.58 8.44 -20.52
CA ALA A 89 1.87 8.84 -21.09
C ALA A 89 2.12 8.30 -22.51
N GLY A 90 1.21 7.44 -23.01
CA GLY A 90 1.29 6.90 -24.37
C GLY A 90 1.72 5.44 -24.46
N MET A 91 1.92 4.76 -23.34
CA MET A 91 2.28 3.35 -23.34
C MET A 91 1.07 2.48 -23.63
N VAL A 92 1.26 1.47 -24.48
CA VAL A 92 0.21 0.49 -24.77
C VAL A 92 0.30 -0.66 -23.77
N LEU A 93 -0.70 -0.73 -22.90
CA LEU A 93 -0.84 -1.79 -21.90
C LEU A 93 -2.14 -2.55 -22.14
N PRO A 94 -2.19 -3.83 -21.77
CA PRO A 94 -3.42 -4.61 -21.90
C PRO A 94 -4.62 -3.97 -21.23
#